data_0dc849e2c0f8e331547bf0a36a324b78
#
_entry.id   0dc849e2c0f8e331547bf0a36a324b78
#
_cell.length_a   1.000
_cell.length_b   1.000
_cell.length_c   1.000
_cell.angle_alpha   90.00
_cell.angle_beta   90.00
_cell.angle_gamma   90.00
#
_symmetry.space_group_name_H-M   'P 1'
#
loop_
_entity.id
_entity.type
_entity.pdbx_description
1 polymer ?
#
loop_
_entity_poly.entity_id
_entity_poly.type
_entity_poly.pdbx_seq_one_letter_code
_entity_poly.pdbx_strand_id
1 'polypeptide(L)'
;MFLLLYKSLVRPHLEYDSVIWAPRYKKDIIAIENVRSPQHVPLSIYLQDLTYSERLVELGLPTMEYRRTRYDVIEVYKLLNSLDNTSFSLFESRDVTVTRGNSHKLFKPRANTNVRLNSFSHRVIDSWNNIQSRVVEAPSLLRLG
;
A
#
# COMPACT_ATOMS: atom_id res chain seq x y z
N MET A 1 -0.80 19.28 17.80
CA MET A 1 -1.34 20.15 16.73
C MET A 1 -0.78 19.79 15.36
N PHE A 2 0.53 19.72 15.16
CA PHE A 2 1.16 19.37 13.87
C PHE A 2 0.70 18.02 13.28
N LEU A 3 0.68 16.96 14.08
CA LEU A 3 0.28 15.63 13.63
C LEU A 3 -1.15 15.59 13.06
N LEU A 4 -2.04 16.41 13.62
CA LEU A 4 -3.41 16.59 13.12
C LEU A 4 -3.40 17.29 11.75
N LEU A 5 -2.66 18.39 11.62
CA LEU A 5 -2.52 19.11 10.34
C LEU A 5 -1.89 18.24 9.26
N TYR A 6 -0.86 17.48 9.59
CA TYR A 6 -0.27 16.52 8.68
C TYR A 6 -1.30 15.47 8.22
N LYS A 7 -2.02 14.85 9.17
CA LYS A 7 -3.01 13.81 8.86
C LYS A 7 -4.20 14.31 8.05
N SER A 8 -4.59 15.58 8.25
CA SER A 8 -5.77 16.16 7.60
C SER A 8 -5.49 16.87 6.28
N LEU A 9 -4.34 17.52 6.14
CA LEU A 9 -4.02 18.34 4.97
C LEU A 9 -2.96 17.71 4.06
N VAL A 10 -1.84 17.26 4.60
CA VAL A 10 -0.71 16.80 3.76
C VAL A 10 -0.90 15.36 3.31
N ARG A 11 -1.26 14.48 4.23
CA ARG A 11 -1.38 13.05 3.99
C ARG A 11 -2.39 12.69 2.90
N PRO A 12 -3.61 13.26 2.83
CA PRO A 12 -4.55 12.93 1.76
C PRO A 12 -3.99 13.20 0.36
N HIS A 13 -3.21 14.28 0.19
CA HIS A 13 -2.57 14.58 -1.09
C HIS A 13 -1.48 13.58 -1.47
N LEU A 14 -0.70 13.08 -0.49
CA LEU A 14 0.35 12.09 -0.73
C LEU A 14 -0.20 10.68 -1.01
N GLU A 15 -1.40 10.40 -0.55
CA GLU A 15 -2.04 9.08 -0.67
C GLU A 15 -3.09 9.04 -1.77
N TYR A 16 -3.53 10.20 -2.28
CA TYR A 16 -4.52 10.29 -3.34
C TYR A 16 -4.08 9.50 -4.58
N ASP A 17 -4.96 8.65 -5.08
CA ASP A 17 -4.73 7.79 -6.25
C ASP A 17 -3.42 6.98 -6.23
N SER A 18 -2.94 6.60 -5.04
CA SER A 18 -1.73 5.78 -4.91
C SER A 18 -1.82 4.42 -5.63
N VAL A 19 -3.02 3.96 -5.92
CA VAL A 19 -3.29 2.77 -6.73
C VAL A 19 -2.87 2.99 -8.19
N ILE A 20 -3.17 4.16 -8.75
CA ILE A 20 -2.85 4.49 -10.15
C ILE A 20 -1.38 4.87 -10.27
N TRP A 21 -0.91 5.80 -9.41
CA TRP A 21 0.48 6.21 -9.43
C TRP A 21 1.21 5.72 -8.18
N ALA A 22 2.31 5.02 -8.39
CA ALA A 22 3.22 4.66 -7.31
C ALA A 22 4.65 5.04 -7.72
N PRO A 23 5.43 5.67 -6.85
CA PRO A 23 6.80 6.00 -7.16
C PRO A 23 7.59 4.72 -7.39
N ARG A 24 8.25 4.65 -8.54
CA ARG A 24 9.04 3.49 -8.95
C ARG A 24 10.51 3.61 -8.57
N TYR A 25 11.02 4.82 -8.66
CA TYR A 25 12.43 5.07 -8.41
C TYR A 25 12.67 5.35 -6.93
N LYS A 26 13.78 4.83 -6.40
CA LYS A 26 14.17 5.06 -5.00
C LYS A 26 14.23 6.53 -4.63
N LYS A 27 14.69 7.39 -5.55
CA LYS A 27 14.74 8.84 -5.34
C LYS A 27 13.36 9.45 -5.06
N ASP A 28 12.34 8.98 -5.79
CA ASP A 28 10.98 9.50 -5.66
C ASP A 28 10.31 8.96 -4.38
N ILE A 29 10.59 7.70 -4.03
CA ILE A 29 10.15 7.12 -2.75
C ILE A 29 10.73 7.92 -1.59
N ILE A 30 12.05 8.18 -1.62
CA ILE A 30 12.74 8.98 -0.60
C ILE A 30 12.18 10.42 -0.55
N ALA A 31 11.94 11.03 -1.72
CA ALA A 31 11.38 12.39 -1.78
C ALA A 31 10.01 12.47 -1.08
N ILE A 32 9.14 11.50 -1.32
CA ILE A 32 7.81 11.44 -0.69
C ILE A 32 7.91 11.13 0.81
N GLU A 33 8.81 10.23 1.21
CA GLU A 33 9.06 9.97 2.63
C GLU A 33 9.64 11.21 3.33
N ASN A 34 10.49 11.99 2.66
CA ASN A 34 11.05 13.23 3.21
C ASN A 34 10.00 14.33 3.43
N VAL A 35 8.96 14.42 2.62
CA VAL A 35 7.84 15.36 2.87
C VAL A 35 7.20 15.08 4.25
N ARG A 36 7.26 13.84 4.68
CA ARG A 36 6.77 13.40 5.97
C ARG A 36 7.80 13.59 7.10
N SER A 37 9.07 13.71 6.75
CA SER A 37 10.13 13.89 7.72
C SER A 37 10.00 15.27 8.35
N PRO A 38 10.01 15.37 9.69
CA PRO A 38 9.86 16.63 10.41
C PRO A 38 11.04 17.60 10.27
N GLN A 39 11.94 17.40 9.30
CA GLN A 39 13.06 18.31 9.05
C GLN A 39 12.60 19.74 8.71
N HIS A 40 11.39 19.90 8.18
CA HIS A 40 10.80 21.21 7.87
C HIS A 40 9.80 21.70 8.92
N VAL A 41 9.64 20.94 10.00
CA VAL A 41 8.68 21.30 11.04
C VAL A 41 9.43 21.44 12.34
N PRO A 42 9.24 22.53 13.08
CA PRO A 42 9.79 22.72 14.42
C PRO A 42 9.07 21.79 15.42
N LEU A 43 9.15 20.48 15.16
CA LEU A 43 8.66 19.48 16.08
C LEU A 43 9.76 19.13 17.05
N SER A 44 9.74 19.79 18.16
CA SER A 44 10.55 19.58 19.35
C SER A 44 12.01 19.13 19.11
N ILE A 45 12.91 19.78 19.77
CA ILE A 45 14.34 19.48 19.89
C ILE A 45 14.63 17.98 20.10
N TYR A 46 13.67 17.27 20.71
CA TYR A 46 13.74 15.83 21.00
C TYR A 46 13.76 14.88 19.77
N LEU A 47 13.25 15.29 18.63
CA LEU A 47 13.17 14.40 17.44
C LEU A 47 14.33 14.62 16.48
N GLN A 48 15.19 15.60 16.71
CA GLN A 48 16.28 15.92 15.78
C GLN A 48 17.38 14.86 15.79
N ASP A 49 17.65 14.24 16.93
CA ASP A 49 18.70 13.24 17.11
C ASP A 49 18.27 11.83 16.77
N LEU A 50 16.98 11.59 16.51
CA LEU A 50 16.44 10.28 16.17
C LEU A 50 16.57 9.99 14.70
N THR A 51 16.83 8.71 14.35
CA THR A 51 16.76 8.22 12.98
C THR A 51 15.34 8.32 12.43
N TYR A 52 15.18 8.26 11.10
CA TYR A 52 13.86 8.30 10.47
C TYR A 52 12.91 7.22 11.00
N SER A 53 13.40 5.99 11.18
CA SER A 53 12.61 4.86 11.70
C SER A 53 12.15 5.09 13.14
N GLU A 54 13.03 5.59 14.01
CA GLU A 54 12.71 5.89 15.40
C GLU A 54 11.67 7.00 15.50
N ARG A 55 11.79 8.05 14.68
CA ARG A 55 10.78 9.11 14.61
C ARG A 55 9.41 8.60 14.22
N LEU A 56 9.33 7.64 13.28
CA LEU A 56 8.06 7.04 12.88
C LEU A 56 7.41 6.26 14.03
N VAL A 57 8.21 5.52 14.78
CA VAL A 57 7.74 4.76 15.95
C VAL A 57 7.22 5.73 17.02
N GLU A 58 7.97 6.77 17.35
CA GLU A 58 7.59 7.77 18.35
C GLU A 58 6.30 8.51 17.96
N LEU A 59 6.13 8.82 16.68
CA LEU A 59 4.93 9.48 16.15
C LEU A 59 3.74 8.52 15.94
N GLY A 60 3.93 7.22 16.13
CA GLY A 60 2.91 6.21 15.84
C GLY A 60 2.47 6.21 14.37
N LEU A 61 3.41 6.42 13.46
CA LEU A 61 3.12 6.54 12.04
C LEU A 61 3.77 5.39 11.26
N PRO A 62 3.02 4.60 10.48
CA PRO A 62 3.59 3.60 9.58
C PRO A 62 4.26 4.26 8.37
N THR A 63 5.20 3.62 7.70
CA THR A 63 5.86 4.15 6.48
C THR A 63 4.85 4.41 5.36
N MET A 64 5.16 5.28 4.42
CA MET A 64 4.32 5.52 3.24
C MET A 64 4.27 4.31 2.33
N GLU A 65 5.38 3.57 2.23
CA GLU A 65 5.44 2.32 1.48
C GLU A 65 4.48 1.27 2.04
N TYR A 66 4.49 1.04 3.36
CA TYR A 66 3.55 0.15 4.02
C TYR A 66 2.09 0.55 3.76
N ARG A 67 1.79 1.84 3.86
CA ARG A 67 0.44 2.34 3.63
C ARG A 67 -0.05 2.14 2.21
N ARG A 68 0.81 2.41 1.21
CA ARG A 68 0.49 2.17 -0.20
C ARG A 68 0.23 0.70 -0.47
N THR A 69 1.11 -0.18 0.01
CA THR A 69 0.91 -1.63 -0.11
C THR A 69 -0.43 -2.06 0.50
N ARG A 70 -0.76 -1.50 1.66
CA ARG A 70 -2.05 -1.76 2.31
C ARG A 70 -3.23 -1.27 1.46
N TYR A 71 -3.16 -0.07 0.89
CA TYR A 71 -4.21 0.45 0.01
C TYR A 71 -4.35 -0.39 -1.26
N ASP A 72 -3.24 -0.77 -1.89
CA ASP A 72 -3.25 -1.67 -3.05
C ASP A 72 -3.99 -2.98 -2.72
N VAL A 73 -3.72 -3.58 -1.58
CA VAL A 73 -4.37 -4.83 -1.12
C VAL A 73 -5.87 -4.62 -0.86
N ILE A 74 -6.25 -3.52 -0.21
CA ILE A 74 -7.66 -3.18 0.05
C ILE A 74 -8.41 -3.03 -1.28
N GLU A 75 -7.80 -2.41 -2.26
CA GLU A 75 -8.39 -2.21 -3.57
C GLU A 75 -8.60 -3.54 -4.31
N VAL A 76 -7.62 -4.45 -4.26
CA VAL A 76 -7.79 -5.82 -4.79
C VAL A 76 -8.97 -6.52 -4.11
N TYR A 77 -9.08 -6.40 -2.78
CA TYR A 77 -10.18 -7.00 -2.04
C TYR A 77 -11.54 -6.47 -2.53
N LYS A 78 -11.67 -5.15 -2.72
CA LYS A 78 -12.90 -4.54 -3.23
C LYS A 78 -13.25 -5.03 -4.64
N LEU A 79 -12.25 -5.05 -5.53
CA LEU A 79 -12.44 -5.51 -6.91
C LEU A 79 -12.86 -6.98 -6.98
N LEU A 80 -12.26 -7.85 -6.18
CA LEU A 80 -12.59 -9.26 -6.15
C LEU A 80 -13.97 -9.56 -5.54
N ASN A 81 -14.39 -8.76 -4.57
CA ASN A 81 -15.71 -8.91 -3.93
C ASN A 81 -16.82 -8.10 -4.62
N SER A 82 -16.55 -7.54 -5.80
CA SER A 82 -17.49 -6.72 -6.57
C SER A 82 -18.12 -5.57 -5.75
N LEU A 83 -17.37 -5.04 -4.79
CA LEU A 83 -17.81 -3.88 -4.01
C LEU A 83 -17.78 -2.60 -4.85
N ASP A 84 -16.99 -2.59 -5.91
CA ASP A 84 -17.01 -1.55 -6.92
C ASP A 84 -17.71 -2.09 -8.18
N ASN A 85 -18.70 -1.37 -8.71
CA ASN A 85 -19.50 -1.73 -9.89
C ASN A 85 -18.68 -1.73 -11.21
N THR A 86 -17.41 -2.11 -11.18
CA THR A 86 -16.56 -2.15 -12.35
C THR A 86 -16.64 -3.52 -13.01
N SER A 87 -17.18 -3.55 -14.22
CA SER A 87 -17.30 -4.77 -15.07
C SER A 87 -15.96 -5.30 -15.60
N PHE A 88 -14.84 -4.74 -15.17
CA PHE A 88 -13.51 -5.12 -15.65
C PHE A 88 -12.81 -6.09 -14.71
N SER A 89 -12.60 -7.31 -15.18
CA SER A 89 -11.69 -8.25 -14.52
C SER A 89 -10.24 -7.85 -14.79
N LEU A 90 -9.65 -7.06 -13.88
CA LEU A 90 -8.23 -6.69 -13.94
C LEU A 90 -7.29 -7.84 -13.59
N PHE A 91 -7.82 -8.88 -12.96
CA PHE A 91 -7.06 -9.98 -12.42
C PHE A 91 -7.60 -11.31 -12.90
N GLU A 92 -6.70 -12.22 -13.23
CA GLU A 92 -7.02 -13.62 -13.50
C GLU A 92 -6.83 -14.44 -12.22
N SER A 93 -7.83 -15.24 -11.88
CA SER A 93 -7.73 -16.18 -10.77
C SER A 93 -6.75 -17.31 -11.13
N ARG A 94 -5.92 -17.70 -10.19
CA ARG A 94 -5.08 -18.88 -10.34
C ARG A 94 -5.88 -20.11 -9.94
N ASP A 95 -5.85 -21.16 -10.78
CA ASP A 95 -6.45 -22.46 -10.42
C ASP A 95 -5.82 -23.04 -9.16
N VAL A 96 -6.63 -23.15 -8.12
CA VAL A 96 -6.21 -23.43 -6.73
C VAL A 96 -5.97 -24.92 -6.46
N THR A 97 -6.15 -25.79 -7.45
CA THR A 97 -6.19 -27.24 -7.24
C THR A 97 -4.89 -27.86 -6.69
N VAL A 98 -3.78 -27.13 -6.66
CA VAL A 98 -2.46 -27.74 -6.38
C VAL A 98 -1.63 -27.06 -5.29
N THR A 99 -2.00 -25.89 -4.75
CA THR A 99 -1.12 -25.15 -3.86
C THR A 99 -1.72 -24.85 -2.49
N ARG A 100 -0.90 -25.04 -1.43
CA ARG A 100 -1.25 -24.56 -0.08
C ARG A 100 -1.37 -23.03 -0.09
N GLY A 101 -2.40 -22.49 0.50
CA GLY A 101 -2.63 -21.04 0.65
C GLY A 101 -4.10 -20.66 0.47
N ASN A 102 -4.37 -19.35 0.31
CA ASN A 102 -5.74 -18.85 0.17
C ASN A 102 -6.39 -19.28 -1.16
N SER A 103 -7.72 -19.38 -1.16
CA SER A 103 -8.54 -19.80 -2.32
C SER A 103 -8.62 -18.72 -3.41
N HIS A 104 -8.20 -17.48 -3.12
CA HIS A 104 -8.29 -16.32 -4.00
C HIS A 104 -6.94 -15.84 -4.52
N LYS A 105 -6.02 -16.79 -4.81
CA LYS A 105 -4.73 -16.43 -5.42
C LYS A 105 -4.90 -15.91 -6.83
N LEU A 106 -4.12 -14.88 -7.14
CA LEU A 106 -4.10 -14.26 -8.45
C LEU A 106 -2.96 -14.79 -9.31
N PHE A 107 -3.23 -14.98 -10.60
CA PHE A 107 -2.21 -15.31 -11.58
C PHE A 107 -1.37 -14.07 -11.89
N LYS A 108 -0.03 -14.24 -11.86
CA LYS A 108 0.90 -13.17 -12.20
C LYS A 108 1.41 -13.38 -13.63
N PRO A 109 0.94 -12.59 -14.61
CA PRO A 109 1.40 -12.71 -15.97
C PRO A 109 2.87 -12.27 -16.11
N ARG A 110 3.58 -12.80 -17.08
CA ARG A 110 4.94 -12.34 -17.39
C ARG A 110 4.92 -10.93 -17.92
N ALA A 111 5.77 -10.07 -17.37
CA ALA A 111 5.93 -8.71 -17.83
C ALA A 111 7.35 -8.48 -18.35
N ASN A 112 7.46 -7.96 -19.57
CA ASN A 112 8.73 -7.72 -20.25
C ASN A 112 9.20 -6.27 -20.14
N THR A 113 8.35 -5.37 -19.63
CA THR A 113 8.67 -3.94 -19.50
C THR A 113 8.59 -3.48 -18.05
N ASN A 114 9.48 -2.58 -17.69
CA ASN A 114 9.49 -1.98 -16.35
C ASN A 114 8.18 -1.24 -16.02
N VAL A 115 7.52 -0.67 -17.01
CA VAL A 115 6.23 0.02 -16.82
C VAL A 115 5.18 -0.97 -16.37
N ARG A 116 5.08 -2.12 -17.05
CA ARG A 116 4.11 -3.17 -16.71
C ARG A 116 4.42 -3.83 -15.35
N LEU A 117 5.70 -4.05 -15.04
CA LEU A 117 6.11 -4.59 -13.73
C LEU A 117 5.66 -3.72 -12.56
N ASN A 118 5.61 -2.39 -12.76
CA ASN A 118 5.23 -1.44 -11.73
C ASN A 118 3.76 -0.99 -11.82
N SER A 119 2.99 -1.51 -12.78
CA SER A 119 1.55 -1.24 -12.84
C SER A 119 0.85 -1.85 -11.62
N PHE A 120 -0.26 -1.25 -11.19
CA PHE A 120 -1.07 -1.75 -10.08
C PHE A 120 -1.40 -3.23 -10.25
N SER A 121 -1.94 -3.60 -11.42
CA SER A 121 -2.35 -4.98 -11.72
C SER A 121 -1.23 -6.02 -11.67
N HIS A 122 0.04 -5.61 -11.64
CA HIS A 122 1.17 -6.52 -11.57
C HIS A 122 1.91 -6.48 -10.23
N ARG A 123 2.14 -5.27 -9.70
CA ARG A 123 2.90 -5.09 -8.44
C ARG A 123 2.19 -5.64 -7.21
N VAL A 124 0.85 -5.58 -7.20
CA VAL A 124 0.05 -5.97 -6.03
C VAL A 124 -0.07 -7.49 -5.85
N ILE A 125 0.10 -8.26 -6.95
CA ILE A 125 -0.17 -9.71 -6.94
C ILE A 125 0.69 -10.46 -5.90
N ASP A 126 1.95 -10.14 -5.79
CA ASP A 126 2.83 -10.81 -4.81
C ASP A 126 2.40 -10.49 -3.38
N SER A 127 2.08 -9.22 -3.10
CA SER A 127 1.58 -8.80 -1.79
C SER A 127 0.27 -9.49 -1.44
N TRP A 128 -0.66 -9.56 -2.40
CA TRP A 128 -1.95 -10.26 -2.24
C TRP A 128 -1.78 -11.76 -1.98
N ASN A 129 -0.98 -12.43 -2.80
CA ASN A 129 -0.78 -13.88 -2.71
C ASN A 129 -0.08 -14.32 -1.41
N ASN A 130 0.64 -13.42 -0.75
CA ASN A 130 1.30 -13.67 0.54
C ASN A 130 0.40 -13.45 1.76
N ILE A 131 -0.82 -12.94 1.59
CA ILE A 131 -1.76 -12.72 2.68
C ILE A 131 -2.32 -14.05 3.16
N GLN A 132 -2.52 -14.16 4.48
CA GLN A 132 -3.11 -15.35 5.10
C GLN A 132 -4.58 -15.53 4.67
N SER A 133 -5.00 -16.78 4.42
CA SER A 133 -6.37 -17.12 3.99
C SER A 133 -7.45 -16.49 4.86
N ARG A 134 -7.30 -16.53 6.18
CA ARG A 134 -8.28 -15.96 7.12
C ARG A 134 -8.54 -14.45 6.93
N VAL A 135 -7.57 -13.74 6.37
CA VAL A 135 -7.67 -12.29 6.12
C VAL A 135 -8.36 -12.04 4.79
N VAL A 136 -8.01 -12.82 3.77
CA VAL A 136 -8.61 -12.74 2.43
C VAL A 136 -10.07 -13.15 2.44
N GLU A 137 -10.41 -14.17 3.24
CA GLU A 137 -11.77 -14.72 3.38
C GLU A 137 -12.62 -13.97 4.44
N ALA A 138 -12.10 -12.88 4.99
CA ALA A 138 -12.83 -12.10 5.99
C ALA A 138 -14.06 -11.43 5.38
N PRO A 139 -15.23 -11.48 6.05
CA PRO A 139 -16.48 -10.92 5.50
C PRO A 139 -16.52 -9.39 5.46
N SER A 140 -15.52 -8.71 5.99
CA SER A 140 -15.46 -7.24 6.01
C SER A 140 -14.05 -6.70 5.96
N LEU A 141 -13.88 -5.51 5.38
CA LEU A 141 -12.63 -4.76 5.29
C LEU A 141 -12.00 -4.40 6.65
N LEU A 142 -12.77 -4.42 7.73
CA LEU A 142 -12.30 -4.07 9.07
C LEU A 142 -11.20 -5.01 9.61
N ARG A 143 -11.06 -6.21 9.04
CA ARG A 143 -10.02 -7.18 9.42
C ARG A 143 -8.73 -7.08 8.61
N LEU A 144 -8.68 -6.20 7.62
CA LEU A 144 -7.48 -5.90 6.80
C LEU A 144 -6.58 -4.81 7.43
N GLY A 145 -6.92 -4.33 8.62
CA GLY A 145 -6.21 -3.29 9.35
C GLY A 145 -5.10 -3.78 10.27
#